data_c77f2315f79c4f60764bac2fde841dee
#
_entry.id   c77f2315f79c4f60764bac2fde841dee
#
_cell.length_a   1.000
_cell.length_b   1.000
_cell.length_c   1.000
_cell.angle_alpha   90.00
_cell.angle_beta   90.00
_cell.angle_gamma   90.00
#
_symmetry.space_group_name_H-M   'P 1'
#
loop_
_entity.id
_entity.type
_entity.pdbx_description
1 polymer ?
#
loop_
_entity_poly.entity_id
_entity_poly.type
_entity_poly.pdbx_seq_one_letter_code
_entity_poly.pdbx_strand_id
1 'polypeptide(L)'
;FKPADDLHGFSVDVVDMADIAGPHHVHPNGEIDLIMPLEGDARFDGRPAGWAVMPAGSAHRPTVSQGRALVLYLLPQGAIEFTKAA
;
A
#
# COMPACT_ATOMS: atom_id res chain seq x y z
N PHE A 1 12.61 -1.07 1.80
CA PHE A 1 12.21 0.24 1.26
C PHE A 1 13.09 1.32 1.87
N LYS A 2 13.47 2.31 1.05
CA LYS A 2 14.49 3.27 1.42
C LYS A 2 13.88 4.63 1.73
N PRO A 3 13.89 5.08 2.99
CA PRO A 3 13.48 6.44 3.32
C PRO A 3 14.48 7.45 2.76
N ALA A 4 14.02 8.67 2.51
CA ALA A 4 14.85 9.74 2.00
C ALA A 4 14.65 11.02 2.83
N ASP A 5 15.73 11.77 3.05
CA ASP A 5 15.67 12.99 3.87
C ASP A 5 14.80 14.07 3.22
N ASP A 6 14.86 14.20 1.91
CA ASP A 6 14.05 15.16 1.16
C ASP A 6 12.57 14.75 1.07
N LEU A 7 12.22 13.55 1.56
CA LEU A 7 10.85 13.07 1.68
C LEU A 7 10.44 12.95 3.16
N HIS A 8 11.06 13.73 4.02
CA HIS A 8 10.78 13.74 5.46
C HIS A 8 10.91 12.37 6.13
N GLY A 9 11.83 11.54 5.64
CA GLY A 9 12.07 10.21 6.18
C GLY A 9 11.10 9.14 5.68
N PHE A 10 10.21 9.46 4.73
CA PHE A 10 9.34 8.47 4.11
C PHE A 10 10.03 7.77 2.95
N SER A 11 9.69 6.52 2.70
CA SER A 11 9.91 5.90 1.40
C SER A 11 8.69 6.12 0.52
N VAL A 12 8.90 6.25 -0.79
CA VAL A 12 7.82 6.44 -1.78
C VAL A 12 8.01 5.41 -2.88
N ASP A 13 6.98 4.58 -3.07
CA ASP A 13 6.99 3.55 -4.11
C ASP A 13 5.63 3.47 -4.78
N VAL A 14 5.58 2.90 -5.98
CA VAL A 14 4.34 2.68 -6.73
C VAL A 14 4.31 1.23 -7.17
N VAL A 15 3.15 0.60 -7.02
CA VAL A 15 2.92 -0.76 -7.49
C VAL A 15 1.74 -0.78 -8.45
N ASP A 16 1.84 -1.58 -9.51
CA ASP A 16 0.79 -1.81 -10.49
C ASP A 16 0.18 -3.18 -10.21
N MET A 17 -1.11 -3.21 -9.86
CA MET A 17 -1.79 -4.43 -9.45
C MET A 17 -3.09 -4.62 -10.23
N ALA A 18 -3.31 -5.83 -10.74
CA ALA A 18 -4.52 -6.19 -11.48
C ALA A 18 -5.08 -7.49 -10.90
N ASP A 19 -6.22 -7.40 -10.21
CA ASP A 19 -6.91 -8.56 -9.62
C ASP A 19 -5.95 -9.52 -8.92
N ILE A 20 -5.13 -8.98 -8.01
CA ILE A 20 -4.09 -9.74 -7.34
C ILE A 20 -4.00 -9.37 -5.86
N ALA A 21 -3.62 -10.35 -5.04
CA ALA A 21 -3.26 -10.15 -3.64
C ALA A 21 -1.76 -10.28 -3.47
N GLY A 22 -1.14 -9.33 -2.82
CA GLY A 22 0.26 -9.36 -2.47
C GLY A 22 0.52 -10.12 -1.18
N PRO A 23 1.78 -10.20 -0.74
CA PRO A 23 2.14 -10.91 0.49
C PRO A 23 1.64 -10.17 1.73
N HIS A 24 1.23 -10.94 2.74
CA HIS A 24 0.82 -10.37 4.03
C HIS A 24 1.99 -9.66 4.70
N HIS A 25 1.73 -8.49 5.26
CA HIS A 25 2.76 -7.73 5.98
C HIS A 25 2.13 -6.81 7.04
N VAL A 26 3.01 -6.30 7.90
CA VAL A 26 2.67 -5.37 8.97
C VAL A 26 3.33 -4.03 8.67
N HIS A 27 2.64 -2.94 8.97
CA HIS A 27 3.15 -1.58 8.91
C HIS A 27 3.46 -1.07 10.32
N PRO A 28 4.70 -1.26 10.81
CA PRO A 28 5.03 -0.84 12.19
C PRO A 28 4.76 0.64 12.45
N ASN A 29 4.99 1.49 11.45
CA ASN A 29 4.81 2.95 11.57
C ASN A 29 3.62 3.45 10.78
N GLY A 30 2.77 2.56 10.27
CA GLY A 30 1.65 2.93 9.42
C GLY A 30 2.02 3.07 7.95
N GLU A 31 1.05 3.46 7.14
CA GLU A 31 1.21 3.64 5.70
C GLU A 31 0.19 4.65 5.20
N ILE A 32 0.58 5.45 4.21
CA ILE A 32 -0.33 6.33 3.49
C ILE A 32 -0.33 5.90 2.03
N ASP A 33 -1.52 5.62 1.49
CA ASP A 33 -1.68 5.14 0.13
C ASP A 33 -2.47 6.12 -0.72
N LEU A 34 -2.10 6.25 -1.99
CA LEU A 34 -2.92 6.89 -3.01
C LEU A 34 -3.34 5.82 -4.01
N ILE A 35 -4.63 5.58 -4.09
CA ILE A 35 -5.22 4.56 -4.95
C ILE A 35 -5.66 5.21 -6.25
N MET A 36 -5.08 4.76 -7.38
CA MET A 36 -5.32 5.32 -8.71
C MET A 36 -5.84 4.22 -9.64
N PRO A 37 -7.16 4.00 -9.71
CA PRO A 37 -7.72 3.00 -10.62
C PRO A 37 -7.42 3.33 -12.07
N LEU A 38 -7.06 2.32 -12.85
CA LEU A 38 -6.76 2.43 -14.28
C LEU A 38 -7.80 1.71 -15.13
N GLU A 39 -8.31 0.57 -14.68
CA GLU A 39 -9.25 -0.26 -15.43
C GLU A 39 -10.31 -0.81 -14.48
N GLY A 40 -11.56 -0.80 -14.92
CA GLY A 40 -12.70 -1.30 -14.16
C GLY A 40 -12.99 -0.43 -12.93
N ASP A 41 -13.70 -1.00 -11.97
CA ASP A 41 -14.01 -0.38 -10.68
C ASP A 41 -13.01 -0.87 -9.63
N ALA A 42 -11.73 -0.71 -9.92
CA ALA A 42 -10.66 -1.26 -9.10
C ALA A 42 -10.71 -0.71 -7.66
N ARG A 43 -10.52 -1.62 -6.71
CA ARG A 43 -10.51 -1.33 -5.29
C ARG A 43 -9.24 -1.88 -4.66
N PHE A 44 -8.67 -1.12 -3.73
CA PHE A 44 -7.52 -1.56 -2.95
C PHE A 44 -7.98 -1.84 -1.51
N ASP A 45 -7.94 -3.10 -1.09
CA ASP A 45 -8.50 -3.56 0.19
C ASP A 45 -9.97 -3.09 0.38
N GLY A 46 -10.74 -3.12 -0.71
CA GLY A 46 -12.13 -2.66 -0.71
C GLY A 46 -12.30 -1.15 -0.81
N ARG A 47 -11.22 -0.38 -0.89
CA ARG A 47 -11.27 1.09 -0.94
C ARG A 47 -11.22 1.62 -2.36
N PRO A 48 -12.03 2.66 -2.67
CA PRO A 48 -12.04 3.28 -4.00
C PRO A 48 -10.84 4.20 -4.20
N ALA A 49 -10.83 4.91 -5.34
CA ALA A 49 -9.83 5.94 -5.64
C ALA A 49 -9.70 6.94 -4.50
N GLY A 50 -8.49 7.42 -4.29
CA GLY A 50 -8.19 8.46 -3.30
C GLY A 50 -7.17 8.01 -2.27
N TRP A 51 -7.05 8.81 -1.22
CA TRP A 51 -6.09 8.56 -0.14
C TRP A 51 -6.66 7.61 0.90
N ALA A 52 -5.81 6.77 1.44
CA ALA A 52 -6.12 5.88 2.56
C ALA A 52 -4.98 5.89 3.55
N VAL A 53 -5.29 5.83 4.83
CA VAL A 53 -4.29 5.81 5.91
C VAL A 53 -4.42 4.51 6.67
N MET A 54 -3.31 3.79 6.81
CA MET A 54 -3.21 2.59 7.63
C MET A 54 -2.52 2.98 8.94
N PRO A 55 -3.12 2.73 10.09
CA PRO A 55 -2.50 3.11 11.36
C PRO A 55 -1.25 2.28 11.67
N ALA A 56 -0.40 2.81 12.55
CA ALA A 56 0.78 2.10 13.02
C ALA A 56 0.40 0.76 13.64
N GLY A 57 1.13 -0.28 13.30
CA GLY A 57 0.86 -1.63 13.77
C GLY A 57 -0.19 -2.39 12.97
N SER A 58 -0.79 -1.77 11.96
CA SER A 58 -1.79 -2.44 11.12
C SER A 58 -1.13 -3.51 10.25
N ALA A 59 -1.91 -4.53 9.92
CA ALA A 59 -1.47 -5.63 9.06
C ALA A 59 -2.51 -5.90 7.99
N HIS A 60 -2.06 -6.27 6.80
CA HIS A 60 -2.97 -6.64 5.73
C HIS A 60 -2.27 -7.48 4.66
N ARG A 61 -3.08 -8.07 3.80
CA ARG A 61 -2.64 -8.63 2.54
C ARG A 61 -3.11 -7.67 1.44
N PRO A 62 -2.23 -6.85 0.86
CA PRO A 62 -2.65 -5.83 -0.11
C PRO A 62 -3.31 -6.50 -1.31
N THR A 63 -4.53 -6.08 -1.61
CA THR A 63 -5.34 -6.74 -2.63
C THR A 63 -6.02 -5.71 -3.51
N VAL A 64 -5.79 -5.79 -4.83
CA VAL A 64 -6.56 -5.04 -5.81
C VAL A 64 -7.59 -5.99 -6.43
N SER A 65 -8.85 -5.59 -6.41
CA SER A 65 -9.98 -6.34 -6.95
C SER A 65 -10.75 -5.50 -7.96
N GLN A 66 -11.53 -6.16 -8.81
CA GLN A 66 -12.46 -5.56 -9.77
C GLN A 66 -11.79 -4.72 -10.86
N GLY A 67 -10.51 -4.95 -11.13
CA GLY A 67 -9.80 -4.26 -12.18
C GLY A 67 -8.32 -4.09 -11.90
N ARG A 68 -7.77 -2.96 -12.34
CA ARG A 68 -6.35 -2.66 -12.23
C ARG A 68 -6.15 -1.27 -11.63
N ALA A 69 -5.19 -1.13 -10.75
CA ALA A 69 -4.87 0.15 -10.14
C ALA A 69 -3.37 0.31 -9.93
N LEU A 70 -2.91 1.56 -9.98
CA LEU A 70 -1.63 1.94 -9.41
C LEU A 70 -1.88 2.32 -7.94
N VAL A 71 -1.02 1.86 -7.06
CA VAL A 71 -1.04 2.26 -5.65
C VAL A 71 0.31 2.86 -5.31
N LEU A 72 0.30 4.17 -5.02
CA LEU A 72 1.47 4.86 -4.49
C LEU A 72 1.43 4.69 -2.99
N TYR A 73 2.53 4.24 -2.38
CA TYR A 73 2.56 4.03 -0.94
C TYR A 73 3.74 4.72 -0.30
N LEU A 74 3.43 5.39 0.82
CA LEU A 74 4.37 6.15 1.63
C LEU A 74 4.56 5.42 2.95
N LEU A 75 5.79 5.00 3.23
CA LEU A 75 6.11 4.30 4.47
C LEU A 75 7.00 5.18 5.35
N PRO A 76 6.54 5.58 6.54
CA PRO A 76 7.40 6.28 7.48
C PRO A 76 8.66 5.45 7.78
N GLN A 77 9.82 6.04 7.52
CA GLN A 77 11.13 5.39 7.69
C GLN A 77 11.30 4.10 6.87
N GLY A 78 10.46 3.90 5.84
CA GLY A 78 10.50 2.68 5.03
C GLY A 78 10.11 1.42 5.78
N ALA A 79 9.43 1.54 6.91
CA ALA A 79 9.17 0.41 7.80
C ALA A 79 8.03 -0.48 7.29
N ILE A 80 8.37 -1.74 7.05
CA ILE A 80 7.43 -2.78 6.64
C ILE A 80 8.00 -4.14 7.08
N GLU A 81 7.13 -5.03 7.56
CA GLU A 81 7.53 -6.38 7.96
C GLU A 81 6.68 -7.40 7.21
N PHE A 82 7.31 -8.16 6.34
CA PHE A 82 6.64 -9.27 5.66
C PHE A 82 6.52 -10.44 6.62
N THR A 83 5.32 -11.03 6.67
CA THR A 83 5.02 -12.10 7.63
C THR A 83 4.65 -13.38 6.89
N LYS A 84 4.62 -14.50 7.65
CA LYS A 84 4.18 -15.79 7.11
C LYS A 84 2.71 -16.06 7.43
N ALA A 85 1.95 -15.05 7.82
CA ALA A 85 0.54 -15.21 8.11
C ALA A 85 -0.20 -15.72 6.87
N ALA A 86 -1.05 -16.71 7.06
CA ALA A 86 -1.83 -17.30 6.01
C ALA A 86 -2.96 -16.37 5.53
#